data_7d16ea34de69e95413cbd37502513c7f
#
_entry.id   7d16ea34de69e95413cbd37502513c7f
#
_cell.length_a   1.000
_cell.length_b   1.000
_cell.length_c   1.000
_cell.angle_alpha   90.00
_cell.angle_beta   90.00
_cell.angle_gamma   90.00
#
_symmetry.space_group_name_H-M   'P 1'
#
loop_
_entity.id
_entity.type
_entity.pdbx_description
1 polymer ?
#
loop_
_entity_poly.entity_id
_entity_poly.type
_entity_poly.pdbx_seq_one_letter_code
_entity_poly.pdbx_strand_id
1 'polypeptide(L)'
;MNSPAYFEIQADDPERAIGFYTAVFGWGFTKVKGLPIDYWLIQTEDMRGGLLKRPTVAPPPQSGTNAYVCSMQVTDYDGTAKAILKNGGQVALEKFAVPGTCWQGYFLDLEGNTFGLFQVDENAK
;
A
#
# COMPACT_ATOMS: atom_id res chain seq x y z
N MET A 1 10.50 13.20 1.34
CA MET A 1 11.00 11.83 1.08
C MET A 1 11.19 11.09 2.38
N ASN A 2 11.22 9.76 2.33
CA ASN A 2 11.36 8.87 3.49
C ASN A 2 10.19 8.95 4.49
N SER A 3 9.05 9.45 4.05
CA SER A 3 7.86 9.60 4.88
C SER A 3 6.69 8.83 4.29
N PRO A 4 5.68 8.46 5.10
CA PRO A 4 4.44 7.90 4.56
C PRO A 4 3.82 8.87 3.54
N ALA A 5 3.56 8.37 2.35
CA ALA A 5 3.02 9.18 1.26
C ALA A 5 1.84 8.53 0.55
N TYR A 6 1.52 7.30 0.92
CA TYR A 6 0.44 6.53 0.32
C TYR A 6 -0.03 5.49 1.35
N PHE A 7 -1.32 5.23 1.41
CA PHE A 7 -1.86 4.21 2.31
C PHE A 7 -2.73 3.24 1.55
N GLU A 8 -2.85 2.02 2.05
CA GLU A 8 -3.70 1.00 1.44
C GLU A 8 -4.61 0.38 2.48
N ILE A 9 -5.87 0.22 2.11
CA ILE A 9 -6.89 -0.43 2.90
C ILE A 9 -7.28 -1.74 2.22
N GLN A 10 -7.25 -2.82 2.96
CA GLN A 10 -7.71 -4.12 2.46
C GLN A 10 -9.12 -4.38 2.99
N ALA A 11 -10.00 -4.86 2.14
CA ALA A 11 -11.39 -5.09 2.49
C ALA A 11 -11.89 -6.42 1.92
N ASP A 12 -12.65 -7.15 2.73
CA ASP A 12 -13.34 -8.36 2.26
C ASP A 12 -14.44 -8.01 1.27
N ASP A 13 -15.12 -6.88 1.50
CA ASP A 13 -16.17 -6.35 0.64
C ASP A 13 -15.83 -4.90 0.29
N PRO A 14 -15.10 -4.66 -0.81
CA PRO A 14 -14.69 -3.32 -1.21
C PRO A 14 -15.86 -2.33 -1.37
N GLU A 15 -16.97 -2.75 -1.96
CA GLU A 15 -18.12 -1.86 -2.16
C GLU A 15 -18.69 -1.38 -0.81
N ARG A 16 -18.74 -2.25 0.18
CA ARG A 16 -19.20 -1.90 1.51
C ARG A 16 -18.24 -0.90 2.18
N ALA A 17 -16.93 -1.12 2.05
CA ALA A 17 -15.92 -0.21 2.57
C ALA A 17 -16.01 1.16 1.90
N ILE A 18 -16.16 1.19 0.57
CA ILE A 18 -16.31 2.44 -0.20
C ILE A 18 -17.52 3.22 0.32
N GLY A 19 -18.65 2.55 0.50
CA GLY A 19 -19.87 3.20 1.03
C GLY A 19 -19.62 3.83 2.40
N PHE A 20 -18.92 3.11 3.27
CA PHE A 20 -18.60 3.61 4.61
C PHE A 20 -17.72 4.87 4.56
N TYR A 21 -16.58 4.80 3.87
CA TYR A 21 -15.64 5.92 3.84
C TYR A 21 -16.19 7.13 3.07
N THR A 22 -16.99 6.90 2.05
CA THR A 22 -17.67 7.98 1.33
C THR A 22 -18.68 8.69 2.24
N ALA A 23 -19.48 7.91 2.96
CA ALA A 23 -20.51 8.49 3.84
C ALA A 23 -19.91 9.25 5.03
N VAL A 24 -18.84 8.74 5.62
CA VAL A 24 -18.25 9.31 6.84
C VAL A 24 -17.28 10.43 6.54
N PHE A 25 -16.40 10.26 5.56
CA PHE A 25 -15.29 11.20 5.30
C PHE A 25 -15.39 11.90 3.95
N GLY A 26 -16.31 11.51 3.09
CA GLY A 26 -16.46 12.13 1.79
C GLY A 26 -15.33 11.79 0.81
N TRP A 27 -14.59 10.71 1.03
CA TRP A 27 -13.51 10.31 0.12
C TRP A 27 -14.06 9.89 -1.24
N GLY A 28 -13.27 10.16 -2.29
CA GLY A 28 -13.57 9.71 -3.65
C GLY A 28 -12.85 8.41 -3.96
N PHE A 29 -13.48 7.55 -4.75
CA PHE A 29 -12.93 6.27 -5.16
C PHE A 29 -13.05 6.11 -6.66
N THR A 30 -11.95 5.71 -7.31
CA THR A 30 -11.92 5.48 -8.76
C THR A 30 -11.34 4.10 -9.02
N LYS A 31 -12.13 3.21 -9.63
CA LYS A 31 -11.67 1.86 -9.95
C LYS A 31 -10.59 1.92 -11.03
N VAL A 32 -9.48 1.21 -10.79
CA VAL A 32 -8.39 1.09 -11.75
C VAL A 32 -8.67 -0.11 -12.65
N LYS A 33 -8.55 0.11 -13.96
CA LYS A 33 -8.76 -0.95 -14.95
C LYS A 33 -7.43 -1.59 -15.32
N GLY A 34 -7.49 -2.85 -15.76
CA GLY A 34 -6.32 -3.56 -16.28
C GLY A 34 -5.41 -4.19 -15.23
N LEU A 35 -5.79 -4.16 -13.96
CA LEU A 35 -5.03 -4.83 -12.90
C LEU A 35 -5.58 -6.25 -12.67
N PRO A 36 -4.71 -7.18 -12.21
CA PRO A 36 -5.16 -8.55 -11.91
C PRO A 36 -6.03 -8.65 -10.65
N ILE A 37 -6.14 -7.58 -9.89
CA ILE A 37 -6.96 -7.51 -8.67
C ILE A 37 -7.94 -6.34 -8.78
N ASP A 38 -9.01 -6.39 -7.98
CA ASP A 38 -9.92 -5.27 -7.85
C ASP A 38 -9.27 -4.21 -6.95
N TYR A 39 -9.02 -3.05 -7.55
CA TYR A 39 -8.29 -1.96 -6.90
C TYR A 39 -8.95 -0.63 -7.21
N TRP A 40 -9.09 0.22 -6.20
CA TRP A 40 -9.61 1.58 -6.34
C TRP A 40 -8.59 2.57 -5.83
N LEU A 41 -8.36 3.65 -6.55
CA LEU A 41 -7.62 4.78 -6.03
C LEU A 41 -8.52 5.55 -5.07
N ILE A 42 -7.96 5.95 -3.94
CA ILE A 42 -8.65 6.75 -2.93
C ILE A 42 -8.16 8.19 -3.04
N GLN A 43 -9.11 9.11 -3.16
CA GLN A 43 -8.82 10.54 -3.18
C GLN A 43 -9.31 11.14 -1.87
N THR A 44 -8.37 11.64 -1.08
CA THR A 44 -8.66 12.43 0.11
C THR A 44 -8.21 13.87 -0.14
N GLU A 45 -8.39 14.73 0.83
CA GLU A 45 -7.95 16.11 0.74
C GLU A 45 -6.43 16.22 0.62
N ASP A 46 -5.70 15.35 1.28
CA ASP A 46 -4.24 15.41 1.36
C ASP A 46 -3.56 14.18 0.77
N MET A 47 -3.54 13.10 1.52
CA MET A 47 -2.84 11.87 1.14
C MET A 47 -3.68 11.01 0.22
N ARG A 48 -3.04 10.46 -0.80
CA ARG A 48 -3.69 9.48 -1.67
C ARG A 48 -3.55 8.08 -1.12
N GLY A 49 -4.46 7.21 -1.52
CA GLY A 49 -4.40 5.82 -1.10
C GLY A 49 -5.03 4.88 -2.12
N GLY A 50 -5.08 3.62 -1.74
CA GLY A 50 -5.70 2.57 -2.51
C GLY A 50 -6.55 1.68 -1.64
N LEU A 51 -7.60 1.11 -2.22
CA LEU A 51 -8.43 0.12 -1.58
C LEU A 51 -8.46 -1.11 -2.46
N LEU A 52 -8.24 -2.27 -1.87
CA LEU A 52 -8.18 -3.51 -2.62
C LEU A 52 -8.94 -4.63 -1.91
N LYS A 53 -9.41 -5.59 -2.71
CA LYS A 53 -9.96 -6.82 -2.17
C LYS A 53 -8.87 -7.51 -1.37
N ARG A 54 -9.18 -7.90 -0.12
CA ARG A 54 -8.22 -8.57 0.76
C ARG A 54 -7.71 -9.86 0.09
N PRO A 55 -6.38 -10.01 -0.06
CA PRO A 55 -5.84 -11.20 -0.74
C PRO A 55 -5.85 -12.45 0.14
N THR A 56 -5.97 -12.31 1.45
CA THR A 56 -6.01 -13.42 2.39
C THR A 56 -7.10 -13.20 3.42
N VAL A 57 -7.33 -14.21 4.25
CA VAL A 57 -8.35 -14.14 5.30
C VAL A 57 -8.01 -13.03 6.30
N ALA A 58 -9.00 -12.24 6.69
CA ALA A 58 -8.82 -11.20 7.71
C ALA A 58 -8.39 -11.83 9.04
N PRO A 59 -7.47 -11.18 9.79
CA PRO A 59 -7.11 -11.68 11.12
C PRO A 59 -8.32 -11.69 12.04
N PRO A 60 -8.42 -12.65 12.96
CA PRO A 60 -9.47 -12.63 13.98
C PRO A 60 -9.40 -11.34 14.80
N PRO A 61 -10.53 -10.83 15.31
CA PRO A 61 -10.54 -9.56 16.07
C PRO A 61 -9.57 -9.52 17.25
N GLN A 62 -9.30 -10.66 17.90
CA GLN A 62 -8.41 -10.71 19.05
C GLN A 62 -6.93 -10.84 18.68
N SER A 63 -6.58 -10.86 17.40
CA SER A 63 -5.19 -11.02 16.95
C SER A 63 -4.41 -9.72 16.88
N GLY A 64 -4.95 -8.63 17.42
CA GLY A 64 -4.33 -7.32 17.39
C GLY A 64 -4.92 -6.41 16.33
N THR A 65 -4.22 -5.34 16.02
CA THR A 65 -4.70 -4.31 15.12
C THR A 65 -4.72 -4.79 13.66
N ASN A 66 -5.86 -4.66 13.02
CA ASN A 66 -6.00 -4.82 11.57
C ASN A 66 -6.05 -3.41 10.99
N ALA A 67 -4.95 -2.95 10.41
CA ALA A 67 -4.74 -1.55 10.08
C ALA A 67 -4.32 -1.34 8.63
N TYR A 68 -4.18 -0.08 8.27
CA TYR A 68 -3.74 0.31 6.93
C TYR A 68 -2.24 0.07 6.76
N VAL A 69 -1.82 -0.25 5.54
CA VAL A 69 -0.42 -0.35 5.17
C VAL A 69 0.03 0.99 4.61
N CYS A 70 1.09 1.57 5.18
CA CYS A 70 1.66 2.82 4.70
C CYS A 70 2.88 2.54 3.82
N SER A 71 3.01 3.26 2.70
CA SER A 71 4.19 3.18 1.84
C SER A 71 5.01 4.45 1.96
N MET A 72 6.33 4.28 2.07
CA MET A 72 7.29 5.37 2.14
C MET A 72 7.80 5.68 0.74
N GLN A 73 7.80 6.95 0.36
CA GLN A 73 8.38 7.37 -0.90
C GLN A 73 9.87 7.65 -0.71
N VAL A 74 10.70 7.08 -1.57
CA VAL A 74 12.15 7.26 -1.53
C VAL A 74 12.67 7.66 -2.91
N THR A 75 13.88 8.20 -2.95
CA THR A 75 14.55 8.56 -4.20
C THR A 75 15.41 7.42 -4.75
N ASP A 76 15.78 6.46 -3.92
CA ASP A 76 16.61 5.32 -4.30
C ASP A 76 16.05 4.04 -3.68
N TYR A 77 15.22 3.34 -4.44
CA TYR A 77 14.59 2.12 -3.97
C TYR A 77 15.63 1.07 -3.58
N ASP A 78 16.57 0.77 -4.47
CA ASP A 78 17.52 -0.31 -4.26
C ASP A 78 18.44 -0.05 -3.07
N GLY A 79 18.91 1.18 -2.92
CA GLY A 79 19.74 1.57 -1.77
C GLY A 79 18.97 1.48 -0.46
N THR A 80 17.72 1.92 -0.46
CA THR A 80 16.86 1.84 0.72
C THR A 80 16.56 0.38 1.08
N ALA A 81 16.26 -0.45 0.07
CA ALA A 81 16.01 -1.88 0.29
C ALA A 81 17.21 -2.57 0.95
N LYS A 82 18.43 -2.24 0.50
CA LYS A 82 19.65 -2.78 1.12
C LYS A 82 19.76 -2.33 2.58
N ALA A 83 19.44 -1.08 2.87
CA ALA A 83 19.48 -0.58 4.24
C ALA A 83 18.46 -1.28 5.14
N ILE A 84 17.27 -1.54 4.62
CA ILE A 84 16.23 -2.29 5.35
C ILE A 84 16.75 -3.67 5.74
N LEU A 85 17.30 -4.41 4.78
CA LEU A 85 17.81 -5.75 5.03
C LEU A 85 19.02 -5.73 5.98
N LYS A 86 19.92 -4.77 5.81
CA LYS A 86 21.08 -4.62 6.67
C LYS A 86 20.68 -4.37 8.13
N ASN A 87 19.57 -3.68 8.35
CA ASN A 87 19.09 -3.35 9.69
C ASN A 87 18.06 -4.35 10.23
N GLY A 88 17.97 -5.53 9.61
CA GLY A 88 17.17 -6.64 10.15
C GLY A 88 15.74 -6.75 9.60
N GLY A 89 15.34 -5.87 8.70
CA GLY A 89 14.04 -6.00 8.04
C GLY A 89 14.03 -7.17 7.06
N GLN A 90 12.84 -7.50 6.59
CA GLN A 90 12.65 -8.63 5.67
C GLN A 90 11.78 -8.20 4.48
N VAL A 91 11.97 -8.88 3.35
CA VAL A 91 11.12 -8.67 2.18
C VAL A 91 9.80 -9.40 2.39
N ALA A 92 8.69 -8.69 2.24
CA ALA A 92 7.34 -9.29 2.25
C ALA A 92 6.85 -9.51 0.82
N LEU A 93 7.11 -8.59 -0.09
CA LEU A 93 6.82 -8.72 -1.51
C LEU A 93 7.93 -8.04 -2.29
N GLU A 94 8.54 -8.78 -3.22
CA GLU A 94 9.66 -8.30 -4.03
C GLU A 94 9.28 -7.09 -4.88
N LYS A 95 10.28 -6.30 -5.24
CA LYS A 95 10.15 -5.13 -6.11
C LYS A 95 9.40 -5.47 -7.39
N PHE A 96 8.39 -4.66 -7.72
CA PHE A 96 7.67 -4.78 -8.98
C PHE A 96 7.39 -3.40 -9.55
N ALA A 97 7.13 -3.37 -10.85
CA ALA A 97 6.76 -2.12 -11.50
C ALA A 97 5.26 -1.90 -11.42
N VAL A 98 4.87 -0.66 -11.10
CA VAL A 98 3.55 -0.14 -11.46
C VAL A 98 3.81 0.64 -12.76
N PRO A 99 3.47 0.09 -13.92
CA PRO A 99 3.94 0.61 -15.20
C PRO A 99 3.69 2.10 -15.39
N GLY A 100 4.73 2.82 -15.78
CA GLY A 100 4.66 4.26 -16.02
C GLY A 100 4.51 5.11 -14.76
N THR A 101 4.57 4.51 -13.58
CA THR A 101 4.26 5.20 -12.32
C THR A 101 5.39 5.09 -11.30
N CYS A 102 5.73 3.88 -10.88
CA CYS A 102 6.72 3.71 -9.82
C CYS A 102 7.23 2.26 -9.74
N TRP A 103 8.31 2.11 -8.97
CA TRP A 103 8.75 0.82 -8.45
C TRP A 103 8.19 0.68 -7.05
N GLN A 104 7.60 -0.47 -6.75
CA GLN A 104 6.92 -0.73 -5.49
C GLN A 104 7.38 -2.06 -4.92
N GLY A 105 7.43 -2.16 -3.60
CA GLY A 105 7.64 -3.41 -2.89
C GLY A 105 7.17 -3.29 -1.46
N TYR A 106 7.20 -4.39 -0.72
CA TYR A 106 6.73 -4.41 0.67
C TYR A 106 7.74 -5.15 1.54
N PHE A 107 7.86 -4.69 2.77
CA PHE A 107 8.84 -5.18 3.73
C PHE A 107 8.19 -5.36 5.09
N LEU A 108 8.87 -6.09 5.96
CA LEU A 108 8.54 -6.19 7.38
C LEU A 108 9.62 -5.46 8.17
N ASP A 109 9.20 -4.68 9.17
CA ASP A 109 10.12 -4.09 10.12
C ASP A 109 10.50 -5.12 11.20
N LEU A 110 11.24 -4.70 12.24
CA LEU A 110 11.70 -5.62 13.29
C LEU A 110 10.57 -6.15 14.18
N GLU A 111 9.43 -5.51 14.15
CA GLU A 111 8.25 -5.91 14.93
C GLU A 111 7.21 -6.65 14.08
N GLY A 112 7.56 -7.01 12.83
CA GLY A 112 6.64 -7.72 11.95
C GLY A 112 5.59 -6.84 11.29
N ASN A 113 5.71 -5.53 11.36
CA ASN A 113 4.77 -4.64 10.71
C ASN A 113 5.11 -4.53 9.21
N THR A 114 4.10 -4.68 8.37
CA THR A 114 4.25 -4.51 6.93
C THR A 114 4.25 -3.03 6.57
N PHE A 115 5.19 -2.62 5.75
CA PHE A 115 5.17 -1.29 5.13
C PHE A 115 5.57 -1.41 3.68
N GLY A 116 5.15 -0.43 2.88
CA GLY A 116 5.52 -0.36 1.47
C GLY A 116 6.69 0.57 1.25
N LEU A 117 7.36 0.39 0.12
CA LEU A 117 8.43 1.27 -0.34
C LEU A 117 8.19 1.55 -1.81
N PHE A 118 8.29 2.82 -2.23
CA PHE A 118 8.16 3.12 -3.65
C PHE A 118 9.07 4.26 -4.09
N GLN A 119 9.47 4.17 -5.34
CA GLN A 119 10.25 5.20 -6.03
C GLN A 119 9.49 5.58 -7.30
N VAL A 120 9.12 6.85 -7.42
CA VAL A 120 8.43 7.34 -8.62
C VAL A 120 9.37 7.24 -9.81
N ASP A 121 8.88 6.62 -10.88
CA ASP A 121 9.64 6.44 -12.12
C ASP A 121 8.65 6.24 -13.27
N GLU A 122 8.58 7.22 -14.16
CA GLU A 122 7.69 7.14 -15.33
C GLU A 122 8.12 6.06 -16.31
N ASN A 123 9.33 5.54 -16.19
CA ASN A 123 9.88 4.48 -17.04
C ASN A 123 9.77 3.08 -16.42
N ALA A 124 9.12 2.96 -15.26
CA ALA A 124 8.91 1.65 -14.63
C ALA A 124 8.08 0.76 -15.54
N LYS A 125 8.52 -0.50 -15.69
CA LYS A 125 7.89 -1.48 -16.58
C LYS A 125 7.73 -2.83 -15.90
#